data_742e5ab6f7667d04769ebac5d467c30a
#
_entry.id   742e5ab6f7667d04769ebac5d467c30a
#
_cell.length_a   1.000
_cell.length_b   1.000
_cell.length_c   1.000
_cell.angle_alpha   90.00
_cell.angle_beta   90.00
_cell.angle_gamma   90.00
#
_symmetry.space_group_name_H-M   'P 1'
#
loop_
_entity.id
_entity.type
_entity.pdbx_description
1 polymer ?
#
loop_
_entity_poly.entity_id
_entity_poly.type
_entity_poly.pdbx_seq_one_letter_code
_entity_poly.pdbx_strand_id
1 'polypeptide(L)'
;MSKLTVVGSINADLIVHAERHPQPGETLLGSGGEILAGGKGANQAVAAAQLGANVAFVGAVGSDPYAEPAMYYMRTSGIDLGAVEQADTNTGLAVITCLLYTSDAADE
;
A
#
# COMPACT_ATOMS: atom_id res chain seq x y z
N MET A 1 -0.21 -28.79 -4.67
CA MET A 1 0.62 -27.60 -4.82
C MET A 1 1.00 -27.04 -3.46
N SER A 2 2.24 -26.64 -3.33
CA SER A 2 2.71 -26.00 -2.11
C SER A 2 2.09 -24.63 -1.96
N LYS A 3 1.80 -24.22 -0.75
CA LYS A 3 1.30 -22.91 -0.42
C LYS A 3 2.46 -22.04 0.07
N LEU A 4 2.58 -20.86 -0.49
CA LEU A 4 3.55 -19.86 -0.04
C LEU A 4 2.84 -18.92 0.93
N THR A 5 3.37 -18.82 2.14
CA THR A 5 2.84 -17.88 3.13
C THR A 5 3.78 -16.69 3.26
N VAL A 6 3.23 -15.49 3.09
CA VAL A 6 3.98 -14.26 3.28
C VAL A 6 3.49 -13.60 4.56
N VAL A 7 4.43 -13.28 5.44
CA VAL A 7 4.15 -12.55 6.69
C VAL A 7 4.77 -11.16 6.56
N GLY A 8 3.97 -10.12 6.66
CA GLY A 8 4.53 -8.78 6.46
C GLY A 8 3.52 -7.67 6.63
N SER A 9 3.90 -6.49 6.16
CA SER A 9 3.14 -5.27 6.33
C SER A 9 2.16 -5.06 5.18
N ILE A 10 1.06 -4.41 5.52
CA ILE A 10 0.03 -3.93 4.59
C ILE A 10 -0.14 -2.45 4.87
N ASN A 11 0.04 -1.61 3.86
CA ASN A 11 -0.12 -0.16 3.99
C ASN A 11 -1.01 0.38 2.88
N ALA A 12 -1.61 1.53 3.13
CA ALA A 12 -2.20 2.36 2.09
C ALA A 12 -1.22 3.46 1.74
N ASP A 13 -1.01 3.71 0.44
CA ASP A 13 -0.13 4.76 -0.05
C ASP A 13 -0.99 5.88 -0.59
N LEU A 14 -0.91 7.06 0.02
CA LEU A 14 -1.61 8.26 -0.44
C LEU A 14 -0.65 9.06 -1.31
N ILE A 15 -1.00 9.21 -2.59
CA ILE A 15 -0.15 9.89 -3.57
C ILE A 15 -0.60 11.34 -3.69
N VAL A 16 0.32 12.26 -3.47
CA VAL A 16 0.07 13.70 -3.55
C VAL A 16 1.11 14.32 -4.48
N HIS A 17 0.65 15.19 -5.37
CA HIS A 17 1.52 15.94 -6.28
C HIS A 17 1.59 17.39 -5.83
N ALA A 18 2.79 17.94 -5.73
CA ALA A 18 3.02 19.31 -5.29
C ALA A 18 4.24 19.89 -6.02
N GLU A 19 4.31 21.23 -6.07
CA GLU A 19 5.46 21.90 -6.69
C GLU A 19 6.73 21.73 -5.87
N ARG A 20 6.59 21.64 -4.57
CA ARG A 20 7.70 21.52 -3.61
C ARG A 20 7.18 20.96 -2.30
N HIS A 21 8.06 20.64 -1.40
CA HIS A 21 7.67 20.28 -0.04
C HIS A 21 7.28 21.53 0.74
N PRO A 22 6.23 21.48 1.57
CA PRO A 22 5.84 22.60 2.40
C PRO A 22 6.90 22.88 3.48
N GLN A 23 7.04 24.15 3.81
CA GLN A 23 7.86 24.57 4.96
C GLN A 23 7.09 24.27 6.25
N PRO A 24 7.79 24.19 7.40
CA PRO A 24 7.10 24.03 8.67
C PRO A 24 6.02 25.11 8.87
N GLY A 25 4.81 24.66 9.22
CA GLY A 25 3.67 25.55 9.41
C GLY A 25 3.01 26.05 8.14
N GLU A 26 3.51 25.68 6.97
CA GLU A 26 2.96 26.12 5.70
C GLU A 26 1.88 25.15 5.21
N THR A 27 0.84 25.70 4.61
CA THR A 27 -0.15 24.92 3.84
C THR A 27 0.11 25.14 2.37
N LEU A 28 0.38 24.06 1.65
CA LEU A 28 0.66 24.09 0.22
C LEU A 28 -0.43 23.29 -0.48
N LEU A 29 -1.07 23.89 -1.49
CA LEU A 29 -2.07 23.17 -2.27
C LEU A 29 -1.38 22.26 -3.28
N GLY A 30 -1.86 21.03 -3.33
CA GLY A 30 -1.39 20.04 -4.28
C GLY A 30 -2.56 19.38 -5.00
N SER A 31 -2.26 18.35 -5.74
CA SER A 31 -3.25 17.54 -6.44
C SER A 31 -2.99 16.06 -6.19
N GLY A 32 -3.86 15.21 -6.71
CA GLY A 32 -3.77 13.76 -6.54
C GLY A 32 -4.80 13.27 -5.54
N GLY A 33 -4.35 12.56 -4.53
CA GLY A 33 -5.23 11.95 -3.54
C GLY A 33 -5.57 10.51 -3.85
N GLU A 34 -4.89 9.89 -4.82
CA GLU A 34 -5.05 8.46 -5.07
C GLU A 34 -4.54 7.67 -3.88
N ILE A 35 -5.28 6.61 -3.55
CA ILE A 35 -4.88 5.67 -2.51
C ILE A 35 -4.55 4.36 -3.19
N LEU A 36 -3.31 3.93 -3.08
CA LEU A 36 -2.82 2.70 -3.69
C LEU A 36 -2.50 1.68 -2.61
N ALA A 37 -2.62 0.42 -2.96
CA ALA A 37 -2.20 -0.66 -2.09
C ALA A 37 -0.68 -0.67 -1.97
N GLY A 38 -0.16 -0.83 -0.77
CA GLY A 38 1.27 -0.81 -0.50
C GLY A 38 1.65 -1.76 0.62
N GLY A 39 2.89 -1.62 1.05
CA GLY A 39 3.53 -2.52 2.01
C GLY A 39 4.45 -3.50 1.31
N LYS A 40 5.67 -3.61 1.80
CA LYS A 40 6.67 -4.48 1.15
C LYS A 40 6.23 -5.94 1.13
N GLY A 41 5.68 -6.42 2.25
CA GLY A 41 5.17 -7.78 2.30
C GLY A 41 4.00 -8.00 1.36
N ALA A 42 3.04 -7.08 1.35
CA ALA A 42 1.90 -7.16 0.45
C ALA A 42 2.34 -7.15 -1.01
N ASN A 43 3.30 -6.30 -1.37
CA ASN A 43 3.81 -6.24 -2.75
C ASN A 43 4.50 -7.54 -3.17
N GLN A 44 5.25 -8.16 -2.26
CA GLN A 44 5.90 -9.46 -2.52
C GLN A 44 4.87 -10.56 -2.73
N ALA A 45 3.81 -10.56 -1.92
CA ALA A 45 2.74 -11.54 -2.05
C ALA A 45 2.02 -11.41 -3.39
N VAL A 46 1.73 -10.18 -3.80
CA VAL A 46 1.08 -9.92 -5.09
C VAL A 46 1.97 -10.39 -6.25
N ALA A 47 3.26 -10.07 -6.20
CA ALA A 47 4.19 -10.50 -7.24
C ALA A 47 4.25 -12.02 -7.35
N ALA A 48 4.32 -12.72 -6.23
CA ALA A 48 4.32 -14.18 -6.22
C ALA A 48 3.02 -14.77 -6.79
N ALA A 49 1.88 -14.20 -6.40
CA ALA A 49 0.59 -14.66 -6.90
C ALA A 49 0.45 -14.43 -8.41
N GLN A 50 0.92 -13.30 -8.91
CA GLN A 50 0.89 -13.01 -10.35
C GLN A 50 1.79 -13.94 -11.15
N LEU A 51 2.80 -14.50 -10.53
CA LEU A 51 3.67 -15.50 -11.16
C LEU A 51 3.13 -16.93 -11.03
N GLY A 52 1.93 -17.10 -10.47
CA GLY A 52 1.26 -18.38 -10.41
C GLY A 52 1.37 -19.12 -9.07
N ALA A 53 1.98 -18.54 -8.07
CA ALA A 53 2.09 -19.18 -6.76
C ALA A 53 0.74 -19.20 -6.04
N ASN A 54 0.54 -20.22 -5.22
CA ASN A 54 -0.60 -20.31 -4.31
C ASN A 54 -0.21 -19.61 -3.00
N VAL A 55 -0.70 -18.38 -2.80
CA VAL A 55 -0.21 -17.49 -1.75
C VAL A 55 -1.27 -17.26 -0.68
N ALA A 56 -0.83 -17.35 0.58
CA ALA A 56 -1.57 -16.85 1.73
C ALA A 56 -0.78 -15.71 2.37
N PHE A 57 -1.49 -14.75 2.95
CA PHE A 57 -0.87 -13.61 3.61
C PHE A 57 -1.25 -13.58 5.09
N VAL A 58 -0.25 -13.32 5.94
CA VAL A 58 -0.43 -13.12 7.37
C VAL A 58 0.02 -11.69 7.70
N GLY A 59 -0.89 -10.91 8.24
CA GLY A 59 -0.62 -9.53 8.60
C GLY A 59 -1.83 -8.91 9.26
N ALA A 60 -1.84 -7.59 9.36
CA ALA A 60 -2.92 -6.88 9.99
C ALA A 60 -3.21 -5.56 9.26
N VAL A 61 -4.48 -5.17 9.28
CA VAL A 61 -4.94 -3.85 8.84
C VAL A 61 -5.75 -3.23 9.97
N GLY A 62 -6.02 -1.94 9.86
CA GLY A 62 -6.87 -1.27 10.84
C GLY A 62 -8.34 -1.37 10.49
N SER A 63 -9.17 -0.75 11.34
CA SER A 63 -10.62 -0.68 11.16
C SER A 63 -11.01 0.71 10.64
N ASP A 64 -10.43 1.12 9.52
CA ASP A 64 -10.62 2.43 8.91
C ASP A 64 -10.86 2.30 7.41
N PRO A 65 -11.19 3.43 6.72
CA PRO A 65 -11.45 3.39 5.27
C PRO A 65 -10.23 3.03 4.42
N TYR A 66 -9.03 3.04 4.96
CA TYR A 66 -7.80 2.73 4.21
C TYR A 66 -7.53 1.23 4.11
N ALA A 67 -8.18 0.41 4.94
CA ALA A 67 -7.91 -1.03 4.99
C ALA A 67 -8.22 -1.72 3.66
N GLU A 68 -9.39 -1.47 3.08
CA GLU A 68 -9.77 -2.11 1.81
C GLU A 68 -8.89 -1.67 0.64
N PRO A 69 -8.63 -0.37 0.43
CA PRO A 69 -7.69 0.03 -0.62
C PRO A 69 -6.30 -0.58 -0.43
N ALA A 70 -5.82 -0.70 0.80
CA ALA A 70 -4.51 -1.29 1.09
C ALA A 70 -4.42 -2.77 0.69
N MET A 71 -5.53 -3.48 0.73
CA MET A 71 -5.59 -4.91 0.40
C MET A 71 -6.04 -5.20 -1.04
N TYR A 72 -6.32 -4.17 -1.83
CA TYR A 72 -7.00 -4.33 -3.12
C TYR A 72 -6.26 -5.30 -4.05
N TYR A 73 -4.95 -5.11 -4.24
CA TYR A 73 -4.18 -5.96 -5.16
C TYR A 73 -4.04 -7.40 -4.64
N MET A 74 -3.91 -7.58 -3.33
CA MET A 74 -3.89 -8.93 -2.77
C MET A 74 -5.22 -9.63 -2.98
N ARG A 75 -6.33 -8.92 -2.78
CA ARG A 75 -7.66 -9.47 -2.95
C ARG A 75 -7.94 -9.84 -4.41
N THR A 76 -7.60 -8.96 -5.34
CA THR A 76 -7.83 -9.20 -6.77
C THR A 76 -6.86 -10.21 -7.37
N SER A 77 -5.74 -10.48 -6.72
CA SER A 77 -4.78 -11.50 -7.15
C SER A 77 -5.09 -12.90 -6.60
N GLY A 78 -6.19 -13.04 -5.87
CA GLY A 78 -6.63 -14.35 -5.37
C GLY A 78 -5.83 -14.86 -4.18
N ILE A 79 -5.14 -13.99 -3.45
CA ILE A 79 -4.39 -14.35 -2.26
C ILE A 79 -5.37 -14.69 -1.13
N ASP A 80 -5.05 -15.76 -0.38
CA ASP A 80 -5.82 -16.15 0.80
C ASP A 80 -5.55 -15.12 1.91
N LEU A 81 -6.57 -14.34 2.24
CA LEU A 81 -6.52 -13.29 3.26
C LEU A 81 -7.18 -13.69 4.58
N GLY A 82 -7.49 -15.00 4.75
CA GLY A 82 -8.17 -15.48 5.94
C GLY A 82 -7.39 -15.27 7.23
N ALA A 83 -6.06 -15.11 7.15
CA ALA A 83 -5.21 -14.85 8.30
C ALA A 83 -4.82 -13.38 8.45
N VAL A 84 -5.45 -12.47 7.69
CA VAL A 84 -5.26 -11.04 7.87
C VAL A 84 -6.22 -10.58 8.98
N GLU A 85 -5.63 -10.04 10.03
CA GLU A 85 -6.39 -9.55 11.19
C GLU A 85 -6.81 -8.11 10.99
N GLN A 86 -8.05 -7.79 11.39
CA GLN A 86 -8.49 -6.41 11.48
C GLN A 86 -8.33 -5.94 12.92
N ALA A 87 -7.36 -5.07 13.14
CA ALA A 87 -7.05 -4.56 14.47
C ALA A 87 -7.86 -3.29 14.75
N ASP A 88 -8.09 -3.02 16.02
CA ASP A 88 -8.80 -1.80 16.47
C ASP A 88 -7.80 -0.63 16.53
N THR A 89 -7.31 -0.24 15.35
CA THR A 89 -6.35 0.84 15.18
C THR A 89 -6.42 1.33 13.73
N ASN A 90 -5.54 2.22 13.36
CA ASN A 90 -5.45 2.72 11.99
C ASN A 90 -4.59 1.81 11.12
N THR A 91 -4.98 1.66 9.85
CA THR A 91 -4.13 1.03 8.84
C THR A 91 -2.89 1.87 8.63
N GLY A 92 -1.74 1.24 8.42
CA GLY A 92 -0.51 1.94 8.08
C GLY A 92 -0.71 2.81 6.85
N LEU A 93 -0.34 4.08 6.93
CA LEU A 93 -0.51 5.05 5.86
C LEU A 93 0.84 5.67 5.52
N ALA A 94 1.20 5.60 4.24
CA ALA A 94 2.35 6.31 3.71
C ALA A 94 1.84 7.47 2.85
N VAL A 95 2.37 8.67 3.09
CA VAL A 95 2.07 9.82 2.25
C VAL A 95 3.26 10.02 1.33
N ILE A 96 3.02 9.90 0.02
CA ILE A 96 4.07 9.99 -0.99
C ILE A 96 3.87 11.28 -1.74
N THR A 97 4.84 12.19 -1.60
CA THR A 97 4.82 13.49 -2.26
C THR A 97 5.64 13.42 -3.54
N CYS A 98 4.96 13.56 -4.68
CA CYS A 98 5.60 13.62 -5.99
C CYS A 98 5.76 15.09 -6.36
N LEU A 99 7.00 15.51 -6.61
CA LEU A 99 7.30 16.90 -6.96
C LEU A 99 7.15 17.11 -8.45
N LEU A 100 6.47 18.18 -8.83
CA LEU A 100 6.08 18.41 -10.23
C LEU A 100 7.27 18.74 -11.13
N TYR A 101 8.38 19.22 -10.56
CA TYR A 101 9.55 19.61 -11.33
C TYR A 101 10.69 18.59 -11.27
N THR A 102 10.48 17.49 -10.56
CA THR A 102 11.45 16.40 -10.48
C THR A 102 10.84 15.15 -11.06
N SER A 103 11.71 14.25 -11.50
CA SER A 103 11.29 12.90 -11.89
C SER A 103 10.75 12.16 -10.68
N ASP A 104 9.86 11.21 -10.92
CA ASP A 104 9.49 10.29 -9.87
C ASP A 104 10.61 9.26 -9.64
N ALA A 105 10.44 8.41 -8.64
CA ALA A 105 11.48 7.43 -8.29
C ALA A 105 11.79 6.45 -9.43
N ALA A 106 10.85 6.24 -10.35
CA ALA A 106 11.05 5.33 -11.47
C ALA A 106 11.96 5.90 -12.55
N ASP A 107 12.11 7.23 -12.60
CA ASP A 107 12.96 7.90 -13.59
C ASP A 107 14.42 7.98 -13.14
N GLU A 108 14.69 7.66 -11.92
CA GLU A 108 16.04 7.66 -11.36
C GLU A 108 16.63 6.25 -11.33
#